data_ae692f12956cc540f178cde598d5a499
#
_entry.id   ae692f12956cc540f178cde598d5a499
#
_cell.length_a   1.000
_cell.length_b   1.000
_cell.length_c   1.000
_cell.angle_alpha   90.00
_cell.angle_beta   90.00
_cell.angle_gamma   90.00
#
_symmetry.space_group_name_H-M   'P 1'
#
loop_
_entity.id
_entity.type
_entity.pdbx_description
1 polymer ?
#
loop_
_entity_poly.entity_id
_entity_poly.type
_entity_poly.pdbx_seq_one_letter_code
_entity_poly.pdbx_strand_id
1 'polypeptide(L)'
;MRLCNGKALRPLWLSPIGVLCFSMLWVAPVMLHPQCLDFKPPFRPLRELEFCVMYKEFGCCDYQKDQELMARFYQVMDHFDYYGYANCAGFVLELLCQECSPYAAHLFDAEDPSTPVHTIPGLCQDHCFQFWKKCSSAIPFLSDDPHIAKVKEDQALFCQYVGLGDVDYCYPHLLSNQKLTQNLGRVQSDSDGCLQLCLEEVANGLRNPLAMVHANDGTHRFFVAEQVGLVWTYLPDRSKLLRPFLNITKAVLTSSWEGDERGFLGLTFDPKYKYNGKLYVYYSVEVGFDERIRISEFRVSANDMNLVDHTSER
;
A
#
# COMPACT_ATOMS: atom_id res chain seq x y z
N MET A 1 -10.90 -19.38 -12.91
CA MET A 1 -11.74 -18.22 -12.63
C MET A 1 -13.02 -18.36 -13.45
N ARG A 2 -14.14 -18.77 -12.85
CA ARG A 2 -15.45 -18.80 -13.52
C ARG A 2 -16.20 -17.53 -13.11
N LEU A 3 -16.49 -16.67 -14.09
CA LEU A 3 -17.39 -15.54 -13.93
C LEU A 3 -18.83 -16.06 -13.87
N CYS A 4 -19.54 -15.82 -12.79
CA CYS A 4 -20.96 -16.14 -12.70
C CYS A 4 -21.74 -15.14 -13.56
N ASN A 5 -22.52 -15.67 -14.51
CA ASN A 5 -23.30 -14.93 -15.50
C ASN A 5 -24.33 -13.99 -14.87
N GLY A 6 -24.09 -12.69 -14.97
CA GLY A 6 -25.12 -11.66 -14.84
C GLY A 6 -25.73 -11.37 -16.21
N LYS A 7 -27.06 -11.31 -16.28
CA LYS A 7 -27.85 -11.13 -17.50
C LYS A 7 -27.45 -9.88 -18.28
N ALA A 8 -27.09 -10.07 -19.56
CA ALA A 8 -26.82 -8.99 -20.49
C ALA A 8 -28.11 -8.20 -20.80
N LEU A 9 -28.08 -6.88 -20.52
CA LEU A 9 -29.08 -5.94 -21.05
C LEU A 9 -28.75 -5.63 -22.52
N ARG A 10 -29.73 -5.80 -23.40
CA ARG A 10 -29.63 -5.49 -24.82
C ARG A 10 -29.56 -3.98 -25.05
N PRO A 11 -28.77 -3.49 -26.01
CA PRO A 11 -28.74 -2.06 -26.34
C PRO A 11 -29.98 -1.68 -27.16
N LEU A 12 -30.69 -0.65 -26.72
CA LEU A 12 -31.70 0.07 -27.48
C LEU A 12 -30.98 1.02 -28.46
N TRP A 13 -31.28 0.86 -29.75
CA TRP A 13 -30.91 1.77 -30.83
C TRP A 13 -31.68 3.10 -30.69
N LEU A 14 -30.98 4.21 -30.57
CA LEU A 14 -31.54 5.54 -30.79
C LEU A 14 -30.67 6.30 -31.79
N SER A 15 -31.32 6.90 -32.78
CA SER A 15 -30.83 7.63 -33.94
C SER A 15 -30.16 8.97 -33.57
N PRO A 16 -29.36 9.59 -34.50
CA PRO A 16 -28.50 10.70 -34.22
C PRO A 16 -29.23 12.03 -34.26
N ILE A 17 -29.40 12.69 -33.13
CA ILE A 17 -29.66 14.13 -33.07
C ILE A 17 -28.55 14.72 -32.24
N GLY A 18 -27.82 15.71 -32.82
CA GLY A 18 -26.66 16.31 -32.22
C GLY A 18 -26.98 17.00 -30.89
N VAL A 19 -26.26 16.57 -29.88
CA VAL A 19 -26.14 17.27 -28.60
C VAL A 19 -24.66 17.43 -28.33
N LEU A 20 -24.23 18.67 -28.27
CA LEU A 20 -22.94 19.08 -27.69
C LEU A 20 -22.84 18.49 -26.28
N CYS A 21 -22.12 17.38 -26.14
CA CYS A 21 -21.73 16.85 -24.84
C CYS A 21 -20.66 17.75 -24.26
N PHE A 22 -21.08 18.64 -23.37
CA PHE A 22 -20.21 19.11 -22.30
C PHE A 22 -19.85 17.88 -21.49
N SER A 23 -18.65 17.35 -21.70
CA SER A 23 -18.07 16.36 -20.82
C SER A 23 -17.76 17.04 -19.49
N MET A 24 -18.75 17.09 -18.58
CA MET A 24 -18.46 17.22 -17.16
C MET A 24 -17.62 16.00 -16.79
N LEU A 25 -16.31 16.20 -16.68
CA LEU A 25 -15.43 15.30 -15.94
C LEU A 25 -15.99 15.25 -14.52
N TRP A 26 -16.79 14.24 -14.23
CA TRP A 26 -17.05 13.83 -12.86
C TRP A 26 -15.73 13.30 -12.33
N VAL A 27 -14.97 14.15 -11.68
CA VAL A 27 -13.90 13.72 -10.80
C VAL A 27 -14.65 13.03 -9.65
N ALA A 28 -14.70 11.71 -9.67
CA ALA A 28 -15.16 10.96 -8.51
C ALA A 28 -14.27 11.41 -7.33
N PRO A 29 -14.84 11.80 -6.19
CA PRO A 29 -14.02 12.13 -5.03
C PRO A 29 -13.16 10.92 -4.73
N VAL A 30 -11.85 11.11 -4.73
CA VAL A 30 -10.90 10.09 -4.29
C VAL A 30 -11.17 9.93 -2.80
N MET A 31 -11.78 8.82 -2.42
CA MET A 31 -11.97 8.47 -1.01
C MET A 31 -10.60 8.02 -0.50
N LEU A 32 -9.97 8.86 0.30
CA LEU A 32 -8.72 8.53 0.97
C LEU A 32 -8.98 7.40 1.97
N HIS A 33 -8.06 6.45 2.02
CA HIS A 33 -8.15 5.30 2.92
C HIS A 33 -7.36 5.57 4.21
N PRO A 34 -7.76 4.99 5.35
CA PRO A 34 -7.01 5.10 6.59
C PRO A 34 -5.59 4.54 6.45
N GLN A 35 -4.58 5.36 6.76
CA GLN A 35 -3.17 5.00 6.65
C GLN A 35 -2.31 5.74 7.68
N CYS A 36 -1.37 5.01 8.28
CA CYS A 36 -0.40 5.54 9.22
C CYS A 36 0.83 6.12 8.51
N LEU A 37 1.65 6.90 9.24
CA LEU A 37 2.88 7.50 8.70
C LEU A 37 3.94 6.48 8.25
N ASP A 38 3.88 5.25 8.77
CA ASP A 38 4.73 4.14 8.38
C ASP A 38 4.12 3.28 7.26
N PHE A 39 3.11 3.81 6.57
CA PHE A 39 2.35 3.18 5.48
C PHE A 39 1.55 1.94 5.88
N LYS A 40 1.51 1.58 7.17
CA LYS A 40 0.69 0.48 7.68
C LYS A 40 -0.76 0.91 7.89
N PRO A 41 -1.69 -0.06 7.89
CA PRO A 41 -3.07 0.23 8.28
C PRO A 41 -3.15 0.58 9.76
N PRO A 42 -4.09 1.47 10.17
CA PRO A 42 -4.34 1.73 11.57
C PRO A 42 -4.86 0.47 12.29
N PHE A 43 -4.66 0.42 13.60
CA PHE A 43 -4.93 -0.75 14.42
C PHE A 43 -5.56 -0.38 15.77
N ARG A 44 -6.07 -1.37 16.49
CA ARG A 44 -6.47 -1.22 17.88
C ARG A 44 -5.25 -1.44 18.77
N PRO A 45 -4.84 -0.45 19.61
CA PRO A 45 -3.71 -0.63 20.51
C PRO A 45 -3.92 -1.82 21.45
N LEU A 46 -2.88 -2.62 21.67
CA LEU A 46 -2.91 -3.75 22.61
C LEU A 46 -2.96 -3.29 24.08
N ARG A 47 -2.38 -2.12 24.36
CA ARG A 47 -2.39 -1.44 25.64
C ARG A 47 -3.05 -0.09 25.46
N GLU A 48 -3.86 0.33 26.43
CA GLU A 48 -4.55 1.63 26.38
C GLU A 48 -3.53 2.79 26.28
N LEU A 49 -3.88 3.77 25.45
CA LEU A 49 -3.13 5.01 25.31
C LEU A 49 -3.47 5.91 26.50
N GLU A 50 -2.46 6.54 27.10
CA GLU A 50 -2.59 7.42 28.25
C GLU A 50 -2.59 8.91 27.86
N PHE A 51 -1.93 9.25 26.77
CA PHE A 51 -1.76 10.63 26.30
C PHE A 51 -2.73 10.97 25.16
N CYS A 52 -2.69 10.22 24.04
CA CYS A 52 -3.55 10.43 22.86
C CYS A 52 -4.85 9.62 22.97
N VAL A 53 -5.58 9.81 24.05
CA VAL A 53 -6.76 9.03 24.44
C VAL A 53 -7.87 9.05 23.38
N MET A 54 -7.93 10.09 22.53
CA MET A 54 -8.90 10.20 21.44
C MET A 54 -8.76 9.06 20.41
N TYR A 55 -7.60 8.44 20.30
CA TYR A 55 -7.31 7.34 19.38
C TYR A 55 -7.12 5.96 20.06
N LYS A 56 -7.51 5.83 21.33
CA LYS A 56 -7.35 4.59 22.11
C LYS A 56 -8.09 3.38 21.55
N GLU A 57 -9.19 3.57 20.83
CA GLU A 57 -9.97 2.48 20.26
C GLU A 57 -9.45 2.05 18.88
N PHE A 58 -8.93 2.99 18.11
CA PHE A 58 -8.43 2.73 16.76
C PHE A 58 -7.57 3.90 16.26
N GLY A 59 -6.34 3.62 15.83
CA GLY A 59 -5.42 4.63 15.35
C GLY A 59 -4.07 4.05 14.94
N CYS A 60 -3.07 4.92 14.88
CA CYS A 60 -1.73 4.61 14.40
C CYS A 60 -0.66 4.53 15.50
N CYS A 61 -1.04 4.67 16.76
CA CYS A 61 -0.09 4.62 17.87
C CYS A 61 -0.27 3.37 18.73
N ASP A 62 0.83 2.75 19.06
CA ASP A 62 0.95 1.86 20.18
C ASP A 62 1.28 2.62 21.48
N TYR A 63 1.39 1.92 22.59
CA TYR A 63 1.72 2.52 23.87
C TYR A 63 3.11 3.21 23.88
N GLN A 64 4.09 2.65 23.16
CA GLN A 64 5.43 3.23 23.11
C GLN A 64 5.40 4.58 22.38
N LYS A 65 4.76 4.65 21.23
CA LYS A 65 4.60 5.89 20.47
C LYS A 65 3.81 6.95 21.26
N ASP A 66 2.78 6.55 21.99
CA ASP A 66 2.01 7.42 22.89
C ASP A 66 2.89 8.07 23.96
N GLN A 67 3.80 7.30 24.58
CA GLN A 67 4.74 7.80 25.57
C GLN A 67 5.81 8.73 24.96
N GLU A 68 6.25 8.46 23.73
CA GLU A 68 7.15 9.35 22.99
C GLU A 68 6.50 10.72 22.71
N LEU A 69 5.24 10.72 22.29
CA LEU A 69 4.48 11.95 22.07
C LEU A 69 4.23 12.73 23.37
N MET A 70 3.94 12.03 24.46
CA MET A 70 3.81 12.62 25.77
C MET A 70 5.13 13.28 26.22
N ALA A 71 6.26 12.62 26.02
CA ALA A 71 7.57 13.19 26.36
C ALA A 71 7.88 14.44 25.51
N ARG A 72 7.56 14.38 24.20
CA ARG A 72 7.69 15.55 23.30
C ARG A 72 6.78 16.71 23.72
N PHE A 73 5.56 16.43 24.16
CA PHE A 73 4.66 17.43 24.71
C PHE A 73 5.30 18.19 25.88
N TYR A 74 5.84 17.47 26.87
CA TYR A 74 6.48 18.10 28.01
C TYR A 74 7.72 18.89 27.58
N GLN A 75 8.54 18.39 26.66
CA GLN A 75 9.68 19.14 26.11
C GLN A 75 9.26 20.48 25.51
N VAL A 76 8.17 20.50 24.74
CA VAL A 76 7.60 21.74 24.18
C VAL A 76 7.10 22.65 25.28
N MET A 77 6.31 22.10 26.22
CA MET A 77 5.63 22.89 27.24
C MET A 77 6.55 23.43 28.35
N ASP A 78 7.72 22.85 28.56
CA ASP A 78 8.75 23.35 29.47
C ASP A 78 9.29 24.75 29.10
N HIS A 79 9.06 25.19 27.85
CA HIS A 79 9.43 26.54 27.40
C HIS A 79 8.42 27.63 27.79
N PHE A 80 7.27 27.25 28.39
CA PHE A 80 6.16 28.16 28.67
C PHE A 80 5.99 28.42 30.17
N ASP A 81 5.63 29.64 30.48
CA ASP A 81 5.16 29.99 31.82
C ASP A 81 3.68 29.48 32.02
N TYR A 82 3.14 29.75 33.18
CA TYR A 82 1.79 29.34 33.55
C TYR A 82 0.70 29.80 32.52
N TYR A 83 0.82 31.04 32.05
CA TYR A 83 -0.16 31.59 31.10
C TYR A 83 0.02 31.00 29.69
N GLY A 84 1.26 30.86 29.26
CA GLY A 84 1.59 30.19 28.01
C GLY A 84 1.13 28.74 28.03
N TYR A 85 1.39 28.02 29.13
CA TYR A 85 0.92 26.65 29.31
C TYR A 85 -0.62 26.57 29.21
N ALA A 86 -1.34 27.40 29.95
CA ALA A 86 -2.81 27.40 29.95
C ALA A 86 -3.43 27.69 28.58
N ASN A 87 -2.77 28.49 27.74
CA ASN A 87 -3.24 28.81 26.40
C ASN A 87 -2.85 27.77 25.34
N CYS A 88 -1.67 27.15 25.46
CA CYS A 88 -1.06 26.33 24.42
C CYS A 88 -1.21 24.82 24.64
N ALA A 89 -1.30 24.34 25.87
CA ALA A 89 -1.21 22.92 26.16
C ALA A 89 -2.26 22.08 25.39
N GLY A 90 -3.50 22.57 25.32
CA GLY A 90 -4.55 21.89 24.55
C GLY A 90 -4.21 21.75 23.05
N PHE A 91 -3.75 22.84 22.43
CA PHE A 91 -3.37 22.82 21.02
C PHE A 91 -2.15 21.96 20.75
N VAL A 92 -1.13 22.03 21.60
CA VAL A 92 0.10 21.21 21.44
C VAL A 92 -0.25 19.72 21.56
N LEU A 93 -1.06 19.34 22.55
CA LEU A 93 -1.56 17.97 22.72
C LEU A 93 -2.32 17.51 21.46
N GLU A 94 -3.28 18.32 21.02
CA GLU A 94 -4.08 18.00 19.85
C GLU A 94 -3.23 17.79 18.58
N LEU A 95 -2.26 18.69 18.33
CA LEU A 95 -1.38 18.61 17.17
C LEU A 95 -0.48 17.37 17.21
N LEU A 96 0.14 17.09 18.34
CA LEU A 96 1.02 15.92 18.50
C LEU A 96 0.25 14.61 18.35
N CYS A 97 -0.98 14.55 18.88
CA CYS A 97 -1.79 13.35 18.78
C CYS A 97 -2.31 13.06 17.36
N GLN A 98 -2.15 13.98 16.39
CA GLN A 98 -2.52 13.67 15.01
C GLN A 98 -1.59 12.63 14.37
N GLU A 99 -0.41 12.40 14.92
CA GLU A 99 0.43 11.26 14.52
C GLU A 99 -0.24 9.89 14.83
N CYS A 100 -1.18 9.87 15.78
CA CYS A 100 -1.99 8.68 16.10
C CYS A 100 -3.29 8.58 15.29
N SER A 101 -3.63 9.59 14.47
CA SER A 101 -4.85 9.58 13.67
C SER A 101 -4.88 8.38 12.70
N PRO A 102 -6.04 7.74 12.48
CA PRO A 102 -6.20 6.77 11.40
C PRO A 102 -5.88 7.33 10.01
N TYR A 103 -5.87 8.64 9.85
CA TYR A 103 -5.55 9.37 8.62
C TYR A 103 -4.23 10.17 8.74
N ALA A 104 -3.30 9.69 9.57
CA ALA A 104 -2.05 10.40 9.82
C ALA A 104 -1.24 10.64 8.53
N ALA A 105 -1.16 9.66 7.62
CA ALA A 105 -0.46 9.84 6.35
C ALA A 105 -1.02 11.01 5.53
N HIS A 106 -2.34 11.16 5.47
CA HIS A 106 -2.98 12.28 4.79
C HIS A 106 -2.77 13.62 5.50
N LEU A 107 -2.94 13.64 6.84
CA LEU A 107 -2.77 14.85 7.64
C LEU A 107 -1.35 15.44 7.56
N PHE A 108 -0.34 14.60 7.37
CA PHE A 108 1.05 15.01 7.29
C PHE A 108 1.62 14.98 5.86
N ASP A 109 0.75 14.87 4.83
CA ASP A 109 1.12 14.79 3.40
C ASP A 109 2.17 13.69 3.13
N ALA A 110 2.01 12.53 3.79
CA ALA A 110 2.95 11.42 3.76
C ALA A 110 2.45 10.24 2.89
N GLU A 111 1.43 10.44 2.04
CA GLU A 111 0.87 9.39 1.18
C GLU A 111 1.79 9.04 0.00
N ASP A 112 2.56 10.01 -0.47
CA ASP A 112 3.58 9.81 -1.49
C ASP A 112 4.97 9.79 -0.84
N PRO A 113 5.71 8.66 -0.88
CA PRO A 113 7.05 8.57 -0.31
C PRO A 113 8.08 9.51 -0.96
N SER A 114 7.75 10.12 -2.09
CA SER A 114 8.60 11.12 -2.77
C SER A 114 8.40 12.55 -2.26
N THR A 115 7.31 12.82 -1.52
CA THR A 115 7.05 14.14 -0.93
C THR A 115 7.64 14.25 0.47
N PRO A 116 8.17 15.43 0.87
CA PRO A 116 8.59 15.65 2.26
C PRO A 116 7.39 15.59 3.19
N VAL A 117 7.49 14.79 4.24
CA VAL A 117 6.46 14.70 5.29
C VAL A 117 6.37 16.04 6.03
N HIS A 118 5.17 16.58 6.19
CA HIS A 118 4.96 17.79 6.97
C HIS A 118 5.19 17.51 8.47
N THR A 119 5.75 18.46 9.19
CA THR A 119 6.01 18.33 10.63
C THR A 119 4.85 18.81 11.50
N ILE A 120 3.91 19.54 10.92
CA ILE A 120 2.64 19.97 11.52
C ILE A 120 1.50 19.37 10.68
N PRO A 121 0.47 18.78 11.33
CA PRO A 121 -0.64 18.18 10.61
C PRO A 121 -1.48 19.21 9.86
N GLY A 122 -2.19 18.77 8.84
CA GLY A 122 -3.10 19.59 8.07
C GLY A 122 -4.28 20.12 8.91
N LEU A 123 -4.30 21.44 9.12
CA LEU A 123 -5.29 22.11 9.96
C LEU A 123 -6.42 22.71 9.13
N CYS A 124 -7.65 22.63 9.64
CA CYS A 124 -8.74 23.45 9.11
C CYS A 124 -8.49 24.92 9.42
N GLN A 125 -8.86 25.78 8.49
CA GLN A 125 -8.50 27.19 8.53
C GLN A 125 -8.88 27.89 9.85
N ASP A 126 -10.10 27.70 10.34
CA ASP A 126 -10.57 28.31 11.58
C ASP A 126 -9.79 27.83 12.81
N HIS A 127 -9.47 26.53 12.85
CA HIS A 127 -8.67 25.94 13.93
C HIS A 127 -7.23 26.44 13.89
N CYS A 128 -6.63 26.52 12.70
CA CYS A 128 -5.30 27.07 12.50
C CYS A 128 -5.23 28.54 12.99
N PHE A 129 -6.22 29.36 12.64
CA PHE A 129 -6.26 30.75 13.09
C PHE A 129 -6.35 30.87 14.62
N GLN A 130 -7.11 30.01 15.29
CA GLN A 130 -7.19 29.98 16.75
C GLN A 130 -5.87 29.51 17.38
N PHE A 131 -5.26 28.46 16.85
CA PHE A 131 -3.96 27.97 17.26
C PHE A 131 -2.91 29.08 17.13
N TRP A 132 -2.78 29.68 15.95
CA TRP A 132 -1.77 30.72 15.72
C TRP A 132 -1.98 31.91 16.66
N LYS A 133 -3.20 32.38 16.80
CA LYS A 133 -3.53 33.53 17.69
C LYS A 133 -3.18 33.28 19.14
N LYS A 134 -3.35 32.07 19.65
CA LYS A 134 -3.17 31.74 21.07
C LYS A 134 -1.80 31.14 21.37
N CYS A 135 -1.19 30.49 20.39
CA CYS A 135 -0.07 29.58 20.61
C CYS A 135 1.01 29.61 19.51
N SER A 136 1.12 30.69 18.71
CA SER A 136 2.16 30.79 17.67
C SER A 136 3.59 30.67 18.22
N SER A 137 3.81 31.04 19.48
CA SER A 137 5.10 30.88 20.16
C SER A 137 5.54 29.41 20.34
N ALA A 138 4.64 28.43 20.19
CA ALA A 138 4.97 27.01 20.22
C ALA A 138 5.52 26.50 18.88
N ILE A 139 5.27 27.17 17.77
CA ILE A 139 5.62 26.71 16.42
C ILE A 139 7.11 26.34 16.30
N PRO A 140 8.08 27.14 16.79
CA PRO A 140 9.51 26.82 16.70
C PRO A 140 9.93 25.56 17.46
N PHE A 141 9.13 25.11 18.43
CA PHE A 141 9.38 23.91 19.22
C PHE A 141 8.65 22.67 18.66
N LEU A 142 7.66 22.89 17.79
CA LEU A 142 6.88 21.84 17.14
C LEU A 142 7.47 21.42 15.80
N SER A 143 8.18 22.32 15.11
CA SER A 143 8.66 22.10 13.75
C SER A 143 10.02 22.72 13.52
N ASP A 144 10.89 21.97 12.84
CA ASP A 144 12.17 22.40 12.31
C ASP A 144 12.12 22.68 10.79
N ASP A 145 10.93 22.62 10.18
CA ASP A 145 10.73 22.88 8.76
C ASP A 145 11.15 24.31 8.40
N PRO A 146 12.11 24.47 7.46
CA PRO A 146 12.58 25.79 7.02
C PRO A 146 11.47 26.66 6.37
N HIS A 147 10.44 26.07 5.80
CA HIS A 147 9.31 26.82 5.22
C HIS A 147 8.41 27.37 6.33
N ILE A 148 8.11 26.57 7.35
CA ILE A 148 7.37 27.02 8.53
C ILE A 148 8.13 28.15 9.24
N ALA A 149 9.45 28.05 9.37
CA ALA A 149 10.27 29.08 9.95
C ALA A 149 10.16 30.43 9.22
N LYS A 150 9.90 30.44 7.91
CA LYS A 150 9.71 31.66 7.11
C LYS A 150 8.32 32.28 7.23
N VAL A 151 7.29 31.46 7.40
CA VAL A 151 5.89 31.91 7.40
C VAL A 151 5.27 32.03 8.78
N LYS A 152 5.93 31.56 9.83
CA LYS A 152 5.39 31.50 11.21
C LYS A 152 4.96 32.84 11.80
N GLU A 153 5.51 33.95 11.31
CA GLU A 153 5.18 35.30 11.80
C GLU A 153 3.93 35.88 11.12
N ASP A 154 3.48 35.28 10.02
CA ASP A 154 2.28 35.70 9.30
C ASP A 154 1.21 34.62 9.41
N GLN A 155 0.11 34.94 10.10
CA GLN A 155 -1.01 34.01 10.34
C GLN A 155 -1.59 33.45 9.04
N ALA A 156 -1.79 34.32 8.06
CA ALA A 156 -2.43 33.92 6.79
C ALA A 156 -1.55 32.97 5.99
N LEU A 157 -0.26 33.32 5.87
CA LEU A 157 0.72 32.49 5.15
C LEU A 157 0.96 31.17 5.88
N PHE A 158 1.08 31.20 7.22
CA PHE A 158 1.24 29.97 8.02
C PHE A 158 0.03 29.04 7.84
N CYS A 159 -1.17 29.55 8.00
CA CYS A 159 -2.37 28.73 7.90
C CYS A 159 -2.71 28.32 6.45
N GLN A 160 -2.20 29.04 5.46
CA GLN A 160 -2.24 28.58 4.08
C GLN A 160 -1.27 27.42 3.85
N TYR A 161 -0.07 27.47 4.46
CA TYR A 161 0.95 26.44 4.29
C TYR A 161 0.56 25.12 4.98
N VAL A 162 0.04 25.16 6.23
CA VAL A 162 -0.37 23.95 6.96
C VAL A 162 -1.81 23.49 6.63
N GLY A 163 -2.55 24.27 5.83
CA GLY A 163 -3.93 23.94 5.44
C GLY A 163 -3.97 22.81 4.42
N LEU A 164 -4.93 21.89 4.55
CA LEU A 164 -5.22 20.90 3.53
C LEU A 164 -6.22 21.46 2.51
N GLY A 165 -6.02 21.12 1.24
CA GLY A 165 -6.97 21.46 0.18
C GLY A 165 -8.32 20.74 0.31
N ASP A 166 -8.32 19.56 0.94
CA ASP A 166 -9.52 18.79 1.23
C ASP A 166 -10.03 19.12 2.66
N VAL A 167 -11.07 19.93 2.71
CA VAL A 167 -11.66 20.44 3.97
C VAL A 167 -12.34 19.35 4.81
N ASP A 168 -12.67 18.20 4.22
CA ASP A 168 -13.28 17.08 4.95
C ASP A 168 -12.24 16.32 5.79
N TYR A 169 -10.98 16.40 5.42
CA TYR A 169 -9.87 15.67 6.05
C TYR A 169 -8.99 16.52 6.95
N CYS A 170 -9.17 17.84 7.00
CA CYS A 170 -8.39 18.67 7.90
C CYS A 170 -8.78 18.47 9.36
N TYR A 171 -7.82 18.66 10.28
CA TYR A 171 -8.10 18.60 11.72
C TYR A 171 -8.71 19.93 12.21
N PRO A 172 -9.82 19.95 12.98
CA PRO A 172 -10.50 18.80 13.56
C PRO A 172 -11.73 18.28 12.78
N HIS A 173 -12.03 18.76 11.57
CA HIS A 173 -13.23 18.36 10.82
C HIS A 173 -13.30 16.86 10.60
N LEU A 174 -12.16 16.20 10.35
CA LEU A 174 -12.11 14.75 10.16
C LEU A 174 -12.71 13.96 11.34
N LEU A 175 -12.64 14.48 12.56
CA LEU A 175 -13.20 13.83 13.76
C LEU A 175 -14.73 13.84 13.77
N SER A 176 -15.35 14.85 13.16
CA SER A 176 -16.80 15.03 13.10
C SER A 176 -17.43 14.44 11.84
N ASN A 177 -16.62 14.10 10.83
CA ASN A 177 -17.09 13.52 9.59
C ASN A 177 -17.46 12.05 9.79
N GLN A 178 -18.76 11.75 9.83
CA GLN A 178 -19.26 10.40 10.06
C GLN A 178 -18.79 9.39 9.02
N LYS A 179 -18.56 9.80 7.77
CA LYS A 179 -18.08 8.92 6.72
C LYS A 179 -16.65 8.44 6.98
N LEU A 180 -15.83 9.27 7.61
CA LEU A 180 -14.44 8.97 7.94
C LEU A 180 -14.28 8.23 9.28
N THR A 181 -15.25 8.39 10.21
CA THR A 181 -15.16 7.83 11.57
C THR A 181 -16.02 6.58 11.77
N GLN A 182 -17.01 6.35 10.88
CA GLN A 182 -17.79 5.12 10.92
C GLN A 182 -17.00 3.95 10.31
N ASN A 183 -17.15 2.78 10.94
CA ASN A 183 -16.61 1.51 10.44
C ASN A 183 -15.08 1.41 10.35
N LEU A 184 -14.33 2.31 10.98
CA LEU A 184 -12.89 2.17 11.14
C LEU A 184 -12.58 0.80 11.78
N GLY A 185 -11.68 0.03 11.17
CA GLY A 185 -11.34 -1.31 11.61
C GLY A 185 -12.40 -2.39 11.33
N ARG A 186 -13.44 -2.08 10.54
CA ARG A 186 -14.45 -3.04 10.11
C ARG A 186 -14.52 -3.07 8.58
N VAL A 187 -14.46 -4.27 8.03
CA VAL A 187 -14.75 -4.48 6.61
C VAL A 187 -16.26 -4.59 6.47
N GLN A 188 -16.88 -3.64 5.79
CA GLN A 188 -18.28 -3.75 5.36
C GLN A 188 -18.34 -4.28 3.94
N SER A 189 -19.17 -5.29 3.70
CA SER A 189 -19.47 -5.70 2.34
C SER A 189 -20.39 -4.66 1.71
N ASP A 190 -19.93 -4.03 0.64
CA ASP A 190 -20.79 -3.22 -0.22
C ASP A 190 -21.60 -4.17 -1.11
N SER A 191 -22.92 -4.16 -0.95
CA SER A 191 -23.83 -4.99 -1.75
C SER A 191 -24.09 -4.42 -3.13
N ASP A 192 -23.81 -3.11 -3.33
CA ASP A 192 -24.08 -2.40 -4.57
C ASP A 192 -22.80 -2.22 -5.38
N GLY A 193 -22.46 -3.22 -6.17
CA GLY A 193 -21.31 -3.15 -7.10
C GLY A 193 -20.10 -3.98 -6.73
N CYS A 194 -20.12 -4.73 -5.63
CA CYS A 194 -19.06 -5.67 -5.29
C CYS A 194 -19.01 -6.83 -6.28
N LEU A 195 -17.83 -7.08 -6.84
CA LEU A 195 -17.50 -8.34 -7.48
C LEU A 195 -17.57 -9.45 -6.42
N GLN A 196 -18.53 -10.35 -6.56
CA GLN A 196 -18.51 -11.60 -5.79
C GLN A 196 -17.31 -12.43 -6.25
N LEU A 197 -16.26 -12.44 -5.44
CA LEU A 197 -15.11 -13.31 -5.65
C LEU A 197 -15.43 -14.69 -5.08
N CYS A 198 -15.69 -15.65 -5.98
CA CYS A 198 -15.66 -17.06 -5.62
C CYS A 198 -14.22 -17.55 -5.78
N LEU A 199 -13.53 -17.80 -4.68
CA LEU A 199 -12.20 -18.38 -4.68
C LEU A 199 -12.30 -19.90 -4.59
N GLU A 200 -11.54 -20.57 -5.45
CA GLU A 200 -11.37 -22.01 -5.44
C GLU A 200 -9.88 -22.31 -5.33
N GLU A 201 -9.50 -23.13 -4.34
CA GLU A 201 -8.11 -23.54 -4.17
C GLU A 201 -7.66 -24.36 -5.39
N VAL A 202 -6.58 -23.93 -6.04
CA VAL A 202 -6.00 -24.59 -7.22
C VAL A 202 -4.77 -25.39 -6.83
N ALA A 203 -3.96 -24.86 -5.91
CA ALA A 203 -2.73 -25.48 -5.42
C ALA A 203 -2.40 -24.99 -4.00
N ASN A 204 -1.75 -25.85 -3.22
CA ASN A 204 -1.26 -25.50 -1.88
C ASN A 204 0.14 -26.05 -1.65
N GLY A 205 0.73 -25.76 -0.47
CA GLY A 205 2.05 -26.26 -0.09
C GLY A 205 3.20 -25.74 -0.97
N LEU A 206 3.01 -24.58 -1.60
CA LEU A 206 4.00 -23.92 -2.42
C LEU A 206 4.89 -22.99 -1.58
N ARG A 207 6.15 -22.84 -1.98
CA ARG A 207 7.11 -21.95 -1.33
C ARG A 207 7.29 -20.67 -2.14
N ASN A 208 6.68 -19.57 -1.68
CA ASN A 208 6.72 -18.27 -2.37
C ASN A 208 6.46 -18.39 -3.88
N PRO A 209 5.24 -18.82 -4.31
CA PRO A 209 4.92 -18.93 -5.72
C PRO A 209 4.80 -17.52 -6.33
N LEU A 210 5.49 -17.32 -7.46
CA LEU A 210 5.54 -16.00 -8.12
C LEU A 210 4.79 -15.97 -9.45
N ALA A 211 4.70 -17.09 -10.13
CA ALA A 211 4.10 -17.16 -11.45
C ALA A 211 3.31 -18.45 -11.64
N MET A 212 2.16 -18.32 -12.29
CA MET A 212 1.36 -19.41 -12.79
C MET A 212 1.09 -19.17 -14.28
N VAL A 213 1.63 -20.03 -15.13
CA VAL A 213 1.61 -19.84 -16.59
C VAL A 213 1.17 -21.12 -17.32
N HIS A 214 0.59 -20.94 -18.50
CA HIS A 214 0.25 -22.01 -19.43
C HIS A 214 1.23 -22.03 -20.60
N ALA A 215 1.60 -23.23 -21.06
CA ALA A 215 2.46 -23.39 -22.23
C ALA A 215 1.72 -23.13 -23.56
N ASN A 216 0.41 -23.07 -23.53
CA ASN A 216 -0.47 -22.89 -24.69
C ASN A 216 -0.26 -23.95 -25.81
N ASP A 217 0.12 -25.17 -25.42
CA ASP A 217 0.42 -26.29 -26.28
C ASP A 217 -0.78 -27.21 -26.55
N GLY A 218 -1.95 -26.88 -25.96
CA GLY A 218 -3.19 -27.65 -26.07
C GLY A 218 -3.33 -28.76 -25.03
N THR A 219 -2.38 -28.93 -24.11
CA THR A 219 -2.43 -29.96 -23.05
C THR A 219 -3.19 -29.52 -21.83
N HIS A 220 -3.52 -28.22 -21.72
CA HIS A 220 -4.18 -27.59 -20.56
C HIS A 220 -3.45 -27.76 -19.23
N ARG A 221 -2.18 -28.13 -19.26
CA ARG A 221 -1.29 -28.11 -18.10
C ARG A 221 -0.94 -26.68 -17.75
N PHE A 222 -0.74 -26.42 -16.45
CA PHE A 222 -0.16 -25.17 -16.01
C PHE A 222 1.10 -25.40 -15.17
N PHE A 223 1.90 -24.37 -15.09
CA PHE A 223 3.21 -24.42 -14.46
C PHE A 223 3.27 -23.34 -13.39
N VAL A 224 3.70 -23.75 -12.18
CA VAL A 224 3.85 -22.84 -11.04
C VAL A 224 5.31 -22.73 -10.69
N ALA A 225 5.83 -21.50 -10.71
CA ALA A 225 7.21 -21.19 -10.36
C ALA A 225 7.31 -20.72 -8.91
N GLU A 226 8.26 -21.29 -8.17
CA GLU A 226 8.63 -20.90 -6.82
C GLU A 226 9.91 -20.06 -6.81
N GLN A 227 10.00 -19.08 -5.93
CA GLN A 227 11.13 -18.15 -5.77
C GLN A 227 12.50 -18.86 -5.70
N VAL A 228 12.54 -20.03 -5.11
CA VAL A 228 13.76 -20.83 -4.94
C VAL A 228 14.32 -21.43 -6.24
N GLY A 229 13.61 -21.29 -7.37
CA GLY A 229 14.05 -21.84 -8.67
C GLY A 229 13.48 -23.23 -8.99
N LEU A 230 12.33 -23.57 -8.44
CA LEU A 230 11.54 -24.75 -8.79
C LEU A 230 10.34 -24.35 -9.65
N VAL A 231 10.10 -25.10 -10.72
CA VAL A 231 8.87 -24.99 -11.50
C VAL A 231 8.14 -26.32 -11.48
N TRP A 232 6.90 -26.32 -11.06
CA TRP A 232 6.05 -27.48 -10.94
C TRP A 232 5.04 -27.57 -12.07
N THR A 233 4.79 -28.76 -12.59
CA THR A 233 3.72 -29.03 -13.54
C THR A 233 2.48 -29.51 -12.79
N TYR A 234 1.34 -28.90 -13.12
CA TYR A 234 0.01 -29.31 -12.72
C TYR A 234 -0.77 -29.78 -13.94
N LEU A 235 -1.40 -30.93 -13.83
CA LEU A 235 -2.24 -31.50 -14.87
C LEU A 235 -3.64 -30.80 -14.90
N PRO A 236 -4.46 -31.02 -15.94
CA PRO A 236 -5.81 -30.42 -16.01
C PRO A 236 -6.72 -30.76 -14.84
N ASP A 237 -6.53 -31.90 -14.20
CA ASP A 237 -7.24 -32.33 -12.99
C ASP A 237 -6.69 -31.72 -11.70
N ARG A 238 -5.70 -30.79 -11.82
CA ARG A 238 -4.98 -30.11 -10.75
C ARG A 238 -4.01 -30.97 -9.94
N SER A 239 -3.78 -32.21 -10.32
CA SER A 239 -2.75 -33.01 -9.69
C SER A 239 -1.35 -32.46 -10.01
N LYS A 240 -0.50 -32.33 -9.00
CA LYS A 240 0.90 -31.93 -9.14
C LYS A 240 1.78 -33.12 -9.44
N LEU A 241 2.64 -33.02 -10.45
CA LEU A 241 3.61 -34.06 -10.74
C LEU A 241 4.68 -34.13 -9.65
N LEU A 242 5.18 -35.34 -9.35
CA LEU A 242 6.14 -35.58 -8.28
C LEU A 242 7.53 -34.98 -8.57
N ARG A 243 7.87 -34.83 -9.85
CA ARG A 243 9.15 -34.24 -10.27
C ARG A 243 8.92 -32.83 -10.78
N PRO A 244 9.75 -31.85 -10.39
CA PRO A 244 9.66 -30.51 -10.92
C PRO A 244 9.95 -30.50 -12.42
N PHE A 245 9.25 -29.65 -13.16
CA PHE A 245 9.47 -29.39 -14.58
C PHE A 245 10.86 -28.79 -14.83
N LEU A 246 11.25 -27.83 -13.99
CA LEU A 246 12.57 -27.20 -13.99
C LEU A 246 13.07 -27.09 -12.54
N ASN A 247 14.35 -27.40 -12.34
CA ASN A 247 15.01 -27.21 -11.05
C ASN A 247 16.36 -26.51 -11.26
N ILE A 248 16.40 -25.22 -11.05
CA ILE A 248 17.61 -24.39 -11.10
C ILE A 248 17.97 -23.77 -9.74
N THR A 249 17.55 -24.41 -8.66
CA THR A 249 17.81 -23.94 -7.28
C THR A 249 19.28 -23.66 -6.98
N LYS A 250 20.20 -24.35 -7.67
CA LYS A 250 21.65 -24.15 -7.51
C LYS A 250 22.19 -22.90 -8.22
N ALA A 251 21.45 -22.38 -9.19
CA ALA A 251 21.83 -21.19 -9.97
C ALA A 251 21.15 -19.91 -9.47
N VAL A 252 20.03 -20.07 -8.80
CA VAL A 252 19.22 -18.94 -8.32
C VAL A 252 19.78 -18.38 -7.02
N LEU A 253 20.06 -17.09 -7.02
CA LEU A 253 20.43 -16.34 -5.82
C LEU A 253 19.17 -15.94 -5.06
N THR A 254 18.96 -16.50 -3.88
CA THR A 254 17.91 -16.13 -2.93
C THR A 254 18.30 -16.54 -1.54
N SER A 255 17.65 -15.99 -0.52
CA SER A 255 17.86 -16.35 0.87
C SER A 255 16.53 -16.70 1.56
N SER A 256 16.62 -17.14 2.81
CA SER A 256 15.44 -17.37 3.65
C SER A 256 15.02 -16.11 4.43
N TRP A 257 15.66 -14.98 4.17
CA TRP A 257 15.32 -13.72 4.83
C TRP A 257 13.96 -13.22 4.36
N GLU A 258 13.13 -12.79 5.30
CA GLU A 258 11.81 -12.23 5.02
C GLU A 258 11.98 -10.88 4.31
N GLY A 259 11.35 -10.72 3.13
CA GLY A 259 11.50 -9.55 2.28
C GLY A 259 12.62 -9.65 1.23
N ASP A 260 13.28 -10.82 1.07
CA ASP A 260 14.21 -11.02 -0.04
C ASP A 260 13.45 -11.09 -1.37
N GLU A 261 13.61 -10.05 -2.20
CA GLU A 261 12.96 -9.95 -3.51
C GLU A 261 13.74 -10.68 -4.62
N ARG A 262 14.93 -11.20 -4.30
CA ARG A 262 15.74 -11.99 -5.24
C ARG A 262 15.16 -13.38 -5.41
N GLY A 263 15.56 -14.02 -6.48
CA GLY A 263 15.17 -15.40 -6.71
C GLY A 263 14.84 -15.68 -8.17
N PHE A 264 14.04 -16.68 -8.37
CA PHE A 264 13.37 -16.94 -9.64
C PHE A 264 12.23 -15.93 -9.79
N LEU A 265 12.26 -15.08 -10.81
CA LEU A 265 11.39 -13.90 -10.90
C LEU A 265 10.36 -13.99 -12.03
N GLY A 266 10.55 -14.91 -12.98
CA GLY A 266 9.61 -15.03 -14.07
C GLY A 266 9.82 -16.25 -14.96
N LEU A 267 8.73 -16.69 -15.57
CA LEU A 267 8.69 -17.79 -16.54
C LEU A 267 7.73 -17.43 -17.66
N THR A 268 8.13 -17.67 -18.89
CA THR A 268 7.24 -17.61 -20.05
C THR A 268 7.59 -18.68 -21.06
N PHE A 269 6.60 -19.14 -21.82
CA PHE A 269 6.79 -20.07 -22.91
C PHE A 269 6.82 -19.32 -24.24
N ASP A 270 7.65 -19.79 -25.17
CA ASP A 270 7.66 -19.28 -26.55
C ASP A 270 6.24 -19.38 -27.16
N PRO A 271 5.78 -18.40 -27.91
CA PRO A 271 4.46 -18.48 -28.58
C PRO A 271 4.30 -19.73 -29.48
N LYS A 272 5.42 -20.30 -29.94
CA LYS A 272 5.47 -21.54 -30.72
C LYS A 272 5.95 -22.75 -29.91
N TYR A 273 5.83 -22.71 -28.56
CA TYR A 273 6.31 -23.76 -27.66
C TYR A 273 5.87 -25.16 -28.11
N LYS A 274 4.63 -25.31 -28.54
CA LYS A 274 4.10 -26.58 -29.07
C LYS A 274 5.00 -27.23 -30.13
N TYR A 275 5.73 -26.43 -30.89
CA TYR A 275 6.55 -26.87 -32.02
C TYR A 275 8.07 -26.84 -31.73
N ASN A 276 8.50 -25.88 -30.87
CA ASN A 276 9.93 -25.66 -30.65
C ASN A 276 10.40 -26.02 -29.23
N GLY A 277 9.47 -26.24 -28.31
CA GLY A 277 9.73 -26.62 -26.93
C GLY A 277 10.47 -25.57 -26.09
N LYS A 278 10.51 -24.30 -26.53
CA LYS A 278 11.30 -23.24 -25.90
C LYS A 278 10.55 -22.55 -24.76
N LEU A 279 11.28 -22.23 -23.71
CA LEU A 279 10.81 -21.40 -22.60
C LEU A 279 11.92 -20.47 -22.15
N TYR A 280 11.54 -19.39 -21.49
CA TYR A 280 12.44 -18.37 -20.98
C TYR A 280 12.20 -18.17 -19.50
N VAL A 281 13.29 -18.03 -18.75
CA VAL A 281 13.25 -17.78 -17.31
C VAL A 281 14.09 -16.55 -16.97
N TYR A 282 13.64 -15.83 -15.95
CA TYR A 282 14.23 -14.60 -15.47
C TYR A 282 14.50 -14.76 -13.97
N TYR A 283 15.75 -14.60 -13.54
CA TYR A 283 16.15 -14.90 -12.16
C TYR A 283 17.43 -14.18 -11.73
N SER A 284 17.58 -14.00 -10.41
CA SER A 284 18.78 -13.44 -9.79
C SER A 284 19.89 -14.48 -9.71
N VAL A 285 21.13 -14.07 -10.00
CA VAL A 285 22.34 -14.89 -9.90
C VAL A 285 23.46 -14.12 -9.21
N GLU A 286 24.40 -14.86 -8.62
CA GLU A 286 25.65 -14.30 -8.15
C GLU A 286 26.75 -14.58 -9.18
N VAL A 287 27.48 -13.53 -9.59
CA VAL A 287 28.63 -13.64 -10.50
C VAL A 287 29.83 -12.98 -9.84
N GLY A 288 30.73 -13.78 -9.30
CA GLY A 288 31.81 -13.29 -8.45
C GLY A 288 31.24 -12.78 -7.12
N PHE A 289 31.28 -11.48 -6.89
CA PHE A 289 30.67 -10.81 -5.71
C PHE A 289 29.49 -9.90 -6.10
N ASP A 290 29.11 -9.91 -7.37
CA ASP A 290 28.04 -9.06 -7.88
C ASP A 290 26.74 -9.85 -8.01
N GLU A 291 25.66 -9.25 -7.54
CA GLU A 291 24.30 -9.68 -7.85
C GLU A 291 23.93 -9.22 -9.26
N ARG A 292 23.38 -10.11 -10.06
CA ARG A 292 22.94 -9.83 -11.43
C ARG A 292 21.63 -10.53 -11.73
N ILE A 293 20.95 -10.00 -12.73
CA ILE A 293 19.78 -10.64 -13.31
C ILE A 293 20.22 -11.42 -14.55
N ARG A 294 19.70 -12.64 -14.69
CA ARG A 294 19.90 -13.50 -15.85
C ARG A 294 18.58 -13.84 -16.50
N ILE A 295 18.58 -13.84 -17.83
CA ILE A 295 17.52 -14.42 -18.66
C ILE A 295 18.14 -15.62 -19.39
N SER A 296 17.54 -16.79 -19.22
CA SER A 296 17.98 -18.02 -19.91
C SER A 296 16.86 -18.60 -20.75
N GLU A 297 17.20 -19.03 -21.97
CA GLU A 297 16.38 -19.89 -22.82
C GLU A 297 16.66 -21.34 -22.48
N PHE A 298 15.59 -22.11 -22.26
CA PHE A 298 15.67 -23.58 -22.15
C PHE A 298 14.78 -24.26 -23.18
N ARG A 299 14.95 -25.56 -23.34
CA ARG A 299 14.04 -26.41 -24.11
C ARG A 299 13.53 -27.56 -23.27
N VAL A 300 12.27 -27.94 -23.54
CA VAL A 300 11.70 -29.15 -22.98
C VAL A 300 12.45 -30.37 -23.49
N SER A 301 12.57 -31.40 -22.66
CA SER A 301 13.19 -32.67 -23.04
C SER A 301 12.44 -33.32 -24.20
N ALA A 302 13.22 -33.89 -25.14
CA ALA A 302 12.65 -34.63 -26.27
C ALA A 302 11.93 -35.93 -25.84
N ASN A 303 12.30 -36.46 -24.65
CA ASN A 303 11.81 -37.74 -24.15
C ASN A 303 10.68 -37.61 -23.13
N ASP A 304 10.53 -36.45 -22.52
CA ASP A 304 9.52 -36.18 -21.47
C ASP A 304 9.07 -34.72 -21.53
N MET A 305 7.85 -34.52 -21.98
CA MET A 305 7.24 -33.20 -22.10
C MET A 305 7.04 -32.47 -20.75
N ASN A 306 7.21 -33.16 -19.62
CA ASN A 306 7.10 -32.64 -18.28
C ASN A 306 8.45 -32.34 -17.62
N LEU A 307 9.53 -32.37 -18.38
CA LEU A 307 10.88 -32.07 -17.93
C LEU A 307 11.61 -31.14 -18.88
N VAL A 308 12.33 -30.17 -18.32
CA VAL A 308 13.25 -29.32 -19.08
C VAL A 308 14.60 -30.05 -19.28
N ASP A 309 15.18 -29.93 -20.47
CA ASP A 309 16.53 -30.31 -20.72
C ASP A 309 17.49 -29.22 -20.20
N HIS A 310 18.13 -29.47 -19.06
CA HIS A 310 19.07 -28.54 -18.45
C HIS A 310 20.30 -28.25 -19.30
N THR A 311 20.65 -29.16 -20.24
CA THR A 311 21.83 -28.97 -21.12
C THR A 311 21.53 -27.99 -22.25
N SER A 312 20.26 -27.65 -22.45
CA SER A 312 19.79 -26.73 -23.49
C SER A 312 19.91 -25.26 -23.14
N GLU A 313 20.37 -24.92 -21.92
CA GLU A 313 20.47 -23.54 -21.45
C GLU A 313 21.31 -22.65 -22.37
N ARG A 314 20.82 -21.49 -22.70
CA ARG A 314 21.47 -20.45 -23.50
C ARG A 314 21.24 -19.05 -22.92
#